data_4cbb39ab56ce5bcc4f011d50e4f68c19
#
_entry.id   4cbb39ab56ce5bcc4f011d50e4f68c19
#
_cell.length_a   1.000
_cell.length_b   1.000
_cell.length_c   1.000
_cell.angle_alpha   90.00
_cell.angle_beta   90.00
_cell.angle_gamma   90.00
#
_symmetry.space_group_name_H-M   'P 1'
#
loop_
_entity.id
_entity.type
_entity.pdbx_description
1 polymer ?
#
loop_
_entity_poly.entity_id
_entity_poly.type
_entity_poly.pdbx_seq_one_letter_code
_entity_poly.pdbx_strand_id
1 'polypeptide(L)'
;MRSRVITLLTHALLPTMLWASGNTVVRGDLSVSFEASHSNTQMVDSIHIKGPLGNLSAEMLFPEGFDQENGHCELVILMHGFLGSKKAAPLGFLARMLVKQGYAVLRFDFDGYGKSEGAQVTNTVPGMIQDARAVWDYASALPYVHRIVLLGHSQGGVVAGMLAGRLEKAGTPPAALIQLAPASILKEYARQGRFLSAHCDPVNPPDSINVYGFKLGREYILSAQTLPIEEESAWYTGPVCLLHGTSDRIVPISCSERYHQLYRHSEFHRIRGTEHLFLFHRRKVRHLILEFLSRQEE
;
A
#
# COMPACT_ATOMS: atom_id res chain seq x y z
N MET A 1 -29.60 37.59 25.98
CA MET A 1 -28.82 37.49 24.76
C MET A 1 -28.49 36.01 24.57
N ARG A 2 -29.16 35.37 23.60
CA ARG A 2 -29.01 33.91 23.36
C ARG A 2 -28.02 33.70 22.20
N SER A 3 -26.88 33.12 22.51
CA SER A 3 -25.90 32.67 21.49
C SER A 3 -26.33 31.32 20.90
N ARG A 4 -26.57 31.25 19.60
CA ARG A 4 -26.84 30.02 18.87
C ARG A 4 -25.53 29.40 18.47
N VAL A 5 -25.26 28.19 19.00
CA VAL A 5 -24.20 27.30 18.54
C VAL A 5 -24.72 26.60 17.28
N ILE A 6 -24.07 26.84 16.14
CA ILE A 6 -24.33 26.12 14.88
C ILE A 6 -23.43 24.90 14.86
N THR A 7 -24.05 23.74 15.04
CA THR A 7 -23.38 22.43 14.86
C THR A 7 -23.37 22.12 13.37
N LEU A 8 -22.22 22.20 12.73
CA LEU A 8 -22.01 21.71 11.37
C LEU A 8 -21.70 20.20 11.42
N LEU A 9 -22.71 19.41 11.11
CA LEU A 9 -22.59 17.98 10.80
C LEU A 9 -22.01 17.86 9.39
N THR A 10 -20.73 17.54 9.30
CA THR A 10 -20.12 17.10 8.03
C THR A 10 -20.36 15.61 7.85
N HIS A 11 -21.37 15.26 7.06
CA HIS A 11 -21.55 13.89 6.55
C HIS A 11 -20.47 13.61 5.50
N ALA A 12 -19.53 12.73 5.82
CA ALA A 12 -18.67 12.12 4.82
C ALA A 12 -19.51 11.07 4.05
N LEU A 13 -19.92 11.43 2.85
CA LEU A 13 -20.60 10.53 1.90
C LEU A 13 -19.60 9.47 1.42
N LEU A 14 -19.78 8.24 1.87
CA LEU A 14 -19.28 7.05 1.21
C LEU A 14 -20.16 6.78 -0.02
N PRO A 15 -19.62 6.57 -1.22
CA PRO A 15 -20.43 6.13 -2.35
C PRO A 15 -20.84 4.67 -2.13
N THR A 16 -22.13 4.45 -1.87
CA THR A 16 -22.76 3.13 -1.95
C THR A 16 -22.75 2.67 -3.40
N MET A 17 -22.02 1.59 -3.71
CA MET A 17 -22.16 0.88 -4.96
C MET A 17 -23.47 0.08 -4.93
N LEU A 18 -24.49 0.58 -5.63
CA LEU A 18 -25.68 -0.18 -5.98
C LEU A 18 -25.35 -1.09 -7.18
N TRP A 19 -25.54 -2.39 -6.99
CA TRP A 19 -25.69 -3.35 -8.08
C TRP A 19 -27.09 -3.20 -8.68
N ALA A 20 -27.19 -2.84 -9.94
CA ALA A 20 -28.41 -2.92 -10.71
C ALA A 20 -28.27 -4.03 -11.75
N SER A 21 -29.08 -5.07 -11.58
CA SER A 21 -29.37 -6.11 -12.54
C SER A 21 -30.19 -5.54 -13.70
N GLY A 22 -29.92 -6.06 -14.91
CA GLY A 22 -30.36 -5.52 -16.18
C GLY A 22 -31.85 -5.34 -16.40
N ASN A 23 -32.15 -4.42 -17.33
CA ASN A 23 -33.24 -4.60 -18.30
C ASN A 23 -32.99 -3.73 -19.54
N THR A 24 -33.12 -4.37 -20.68
CA THR A 24 -32.92 -3.84 -22.03
C THR A 24 -34.05 -2.87 -22.40
N VAL A 25 -33.71 -1.65 -22.88
CA VAL A 25 -34.60 -0.87 -23.74
C VAL A 25 -33.83 -0.47 -25.01
N VAL A 26 -34.30 -1.02 -26.11
CA VAL A 26 -33.86 -0.74 -27.47
C VAL A 26 -34.48 0.57 -27.94
N ARG A 27 -33.72 1.54 -28.44
CA ARG A 27 -34.05 2.41 -29.59
C ARG A 27 -32.89 3.33 -29.99
N GLY A 28 -32.56 3.29 -31.25
CA GLY A 28 -31.96 4.39 -32.03
C GLY A 28 -30.47 4.27 -32.29
N ASP A 29 -30.16 3.93 -33.55
CA ASP A 29 -28.84 3.90 -34.17
C ASP A 29 -27.93 5.09 -33.83
N LEU A 30 -26.85 4.81 -33.16
CA LEU A 30 -25.52 5.42 -33.31
C LEU A 30 -24.54 4.38 -32.76
N SER A 31 -24.05 3.53 -33.66
CA SER A 31 -22.98 2.58 -33.35
C SER A 31 -21.67 3.35 -33.17
N VAL A 32 -21.44 3.81 -31.94
CA VAL A 32 -20.08 4.10 -31.47
C VAL A 32 -19.56 2.77 -30.95
N SER A 33 -18.77 2.09 -31.79
CA SER A 33 -17.96 0.96 -31.35
C SER A 33 -16.95 1.46 -30.33
N PHE A 34 -17.30 1.33 -29.04
CA PHE A 34 -16.29 1.32 -28.00
C PHE A 34 -15.52 0.01 -28.18
N GLU A 35 -14.42 0.06 -28.90
CA GLU A 35 -13.38 -0.94 -28.76
C GLU A 35 -12.96 -0.88 -27.29
N ALA A 36 -13.45 -1.83 -26.50
CA ALA A 36 -12.88 -2.17 -25.23
C ALA A 36 -11.44 -2.59 -25.52
N SER A 37 -10.49 -1.66 -25.35
CA SER A 37 -9.08 -2.01 -25.33
C SER A 37 -8.91 -3.00 -24.17
N HIS A 38 -8.92 -4.29 -24.48
CA HIS A 38 -8.47 -5.33 -23.59
C HIS A 38 -7.04 -4.96 -23.22
N SER A 39 -6.83 -4.53 -21.97
CA SER A 39 -5.48 -4.39 -21.46
C SER A 39 -4.91 -5.81 -21.38
N ASN A 40 -4.08 -6.16 -22.33
CA ASN A 40 -3.39 -7.44 -22.45
C ASN A 40 -2.32 -7.50 -21.34
N THR A 41 -2.74 -7.68 -20.11
CA THR A 41 -1.89 -7.93 -18.96
C THR A 41 -2.00 -9.41 -18.66
N GLN A 42 -0.93 -10.15 -18.83
CA GLN A 42 -0.90 -11.55 -18.41
C GLN A 42 -0.95 -11.58 -16.88
N MET A 43 -2.08 -12.01 -16.32
CA MET A 43 -2.23 -12.31 -14.89
C MET A 43 -1.95 -13.80 -14.69
N VAL A 44 -1.05 -14.12 -13.77
CA VAL A 44 -0.96 -15.47 -13.24
C VAL A 44 -2.05 -15.65 -12.21
N ASP A 45 -2.71 -16.80 -12.19
CA ASP A 45 -3.76 -17.15 -11.22
C ASP A 45 -3.28 -16.94 -9.78
N SER A 46 -4.23 -16.81 -8.86
CA SER A 46 -3.98 -16.52 -7.43
C SER A 46 -2.83 -17.35 -6.87
N ILE A 47 -1.76 -16.68 -6.45
CA ILE A 47 -0.61 -17.29 -5.81
C ILE A 47 -0.86 -17.35 -4.31
N HIS A 48 -0.55 -18.48 -3.69
CA HIS A 48 -0.54 -18.62 -2.25
C HIS A 48 0.90 -18.67 -1.76
N ILE A 49 1.31 -17.64 -1.02
CA ILE A 49 2.64 -17.55 -0.43
C ILE A 49 2.54 -17.92 1.04
N LYS A 50 3.35 -18.86 1.52
CA LYS A 50 3.34 -19.27 2.92
C LYS A 50 3.83 -18.13 3.81
N GLY A 51 2.92 -17.53 4.56
CA GLY A 51 3.20 -16.53 5.60
C GLY A 51 3.34 -17.15 6.99
N PRO A 52 3.65 -16.35 8.00
CA PRO A 52 3.84 -16.82 9.39
C PRO A 52 2.56 -17.37 10.02
N LEU A 53 1.40 -16.81 9.72
CA LEU A 53 0.10 -17.20 10.33
C LEU A 53 -0.83 -17.94 9.38
N GLY A 54 -0.49 -18.02 8.09
CA GLY A 54 -1.32 -18.67 7.09
C GLY A 54 -0.84 -18.39 5.67
N ASN A 55 -1.65 -18.74 4.69
CA ASN A 55 -1.34 -18.47 3.29
C ASN A 55 -1.74 -17.03 2.93
N LEU A 56 -0.80 -16.28 2.39
CA LEU A 56 -1.02 -14.95 1.86
C LEU A 56 -1.55 -15.06 0.43
N SER A 57 -2.69 -14.43 0.15
CA SER A 57 -3.24 -14.35 -1.19
C SER A 57 -2.52 -13.26 -1.98
N ALA A 58 -1.80 -13.67 -3.02
CA ALA A 58 -1.02 -12.79 -3.87
C ALA A 58 -1.42 -12.90 -5.34
N GLU A 59 -1.03 -11.94 -6.14
CA GLU A 59 -1.20 -11.90 -7.60
C GLU A 59 0.09 -11.38 -8.24
N MET A 60 0.60 -12.14 -9.21
CA MET A 60 1.68 -11.73 -10.07
C MET A 60 1.10 -11.21 -11.39
N LEU A 61 1.54 -10.05 -11.81
CA LEU A 61 1.16 -9.43 -13.08
C LEU A 61 2.42 -9.20 -13.91
N PHE A 62 2.39 -9.60 -15.17
CA PHE A 62 3.51 -9.43 -16.09
C PHE A 62 3.18 -8.45 -17.21
N PRO A 63 4.20 -7.79 -17.79
CA PRO A 63 4.06 -7.07 -19.06
C PRO A 63 3.60 -8.00 -20.17
N GLU A 64 2.96 -7.40 -21.17
CA GLU A 64 2.54 -8.15 -22.37
C GLU A 64 3.75 -8.80 -23.05
N GLY A 65 3.61 -10.08 -23.40
CA GLY A 65 4.66 -10.83 -24.09
C GLY A 65 5.85 -11.22 -23.22
N PHE A 66 5.78 -11.06 -21.90
CA PHE A 66 6.87 -11.49 -21.03
C PHE A 66 7.04 -13.01 -21.06
N ASP A 67 8.26 -13.47 -21.35
CA ASP A 67 8.65 -14.87 -21.35
C ASP A 67 9.25 -15.23 -19.98
N GLN A 68 8.55 -16.08 -19.22
CA GLN A 68 8.99 -16.51 -17.89
C GLN A 68 10.14 -17.54 -17.91
N GLU A 69 10.38 -18.20 -19.04
CA GLU A 69 11.44 -19.20 -19.17
C GLU A 69 12.79 -18.58 -19.50
N ASN A 70 12.78 -17.56 -20.39
CA ASN A 70 14.02 -16.95 -20.93
C ASN A 70 14.15 -15.45 -20.62
N GLY A 71 13.10 -14.83 -20.11
CA GLY A 71 13.09 -13.39 -19.82
C GLY A 71 13.65 -13.05 -18.45
N HIS A 72 13.97 -11.78 -18.26
CA HIS A 72 14.29 -11.17 -16.96
C HIS A 72 13.42 -9.95 -16.74
N CYS A 73 13.01 -9.72 -15.49
CA CYS A 73 12.21 -8.55 -15.15
C CYS A 73 12.66 -7.88 -13.87
N GLU A 74 12.41 -6.58 -13.78
CA GLU A 74 12.37 -5.85 -12.54
C GLU A 74 10.98 -6.02 -11.92
N LEU A 75 10.91 -6.40 -10.65
CA LEU A 75 9.68 -6.68 -9.92
C LEU A 75 9.38 -5.59 -8.91
N VAL A 76 8.16 -5.08 -8.91
CA VAL A 76 7.68 -4.17 -7.87
C VAL A 76 6.72 -4.91 -6.93
N ILE A 77 7.09 -5.04 -5.64
CA ILE A 77 6.23 -5.60 -4.60
C ILE A 77 5.36 -4.48 -4.02
N LEU A 78 4.03 -4.64 -4.07
CA LEU A 78 3.07 -3.64 -3.61
C LEU A 78 2.45 -4.02 -2.26
N MET A 79 2.53 -3.10 -1.28
CA MET A 79 2.06 -3.26 0.10
C MET A 79 0.94 -2.27 0.41
N HIS A 80 -0.27 -2.78 0.70
CA HIS A 80 -1.44 -1.95 0.98
C HIS A 80 -1.44 -1.35 2.39
N GLY A 81 -2.24 -0.30 2.59
CA GLY A 81 -2.42 0.34 3.90
C GLY A 81 -3.48 -0.35 4.76
N PHE A 82 -3.70 0.22 5.96
CA PHE A 82 -4.77 -0.19 6.87
C PHE A 82 -6.14 -0.10 6.19
N LEU A 83 -7.02 -1.07 6.43
CA LEU A 83 -8.32 -1.25 5.75
C LEU A 83 -8.22 -1.45 4.22
N GLY A 84 -7.02 -1.66 3.69
CA GLY A 84 -6.78 -1.86 2.27
C GLY A 84 -6.86 -3.31 1.83
N SER A 85 -6.50 -3.54 0.58
CA SER A 85 -6.26 -4.85 -0.03
C SER A 85 -5.34 -4.69 -1.23
N LYS A 86 -4.82 -5.81 -1.75
CA LYS A 86 -3.96 -5.82 -2.95
C LYS A 86 -4.57 -5.17 -4.19
N LYS A 87 -5.90 -5.05 -4.26
CA LYS A 87 -6.64 -4.44 -5.38
C LYS A 87 -7.18 -3.04 -5.08
N ALA A 88 -7.20 -2.62 -3.82
CA ALA A 88 -7.72 -1.32 -3.42
C ALA A 88 -6.83 -0.16 -3.93
N ALA A 89 -7.37 1.04 -3.95
CA ALA A 89 -6.59 2.24 -4.24
C ALA A 89 -5.56 2.50 -3.13
N PRO A 90 -4.36 3.01 -3.46
CA PRO A 90 -3.88 3.33 -4.82
C PRO A 90 -3.30 2.12 -5.58
N LEU A 91 -3.10 0.96 -4.93
CA LEU A 91 -2.36 -0.17 -5.49
C LEU A 91 -2.95 -0.70 -6.80
N GLY A 92 -4.28 -0.75 -6.90
CA GLY A 92 -4.95 -1.28 -8.09
C GLY A 92 -4.63 -0.52 -9.38
N PHE A 93 -4.52 0.82 -9.32
CA PHE A 93 -4.12 1.59 -10.50
C PHE A 93 -2.60 1.59 -10.71
N LEU A 94 -1.81 1.58 -9.63
CA LEU A 94 -0.35 1.53 -9.70
C LEU A 94 0.12 0.23 -10.35
N ALA A 95 -0.45 -0.91 -9.95
CA ALA A 95 -0.14 -2.20 -10.57
C ALA A 95 -0.32 -2.17 -12.08
N ARG A 96 -1.50 -1.73 -12.56
CA ARG A 96 -1.76 -1.62 -13.99
C ARG A 96 -0.84 -0.63 -14.71
N MET A 97 -0.48 0.45 -14.04
CA MET A 97 0.42 1.45 -14.57
C MET A 97 1.85 0.90 -14.73
N LEU A 98 2.38 0.24 -13.72
CA LEU A 98 3.72 -0.35 -13.72
C LEU A 98 3.85 -1.44 -14.78
N VAL A 99 2.88 -2.35 -14.85
CA VAL A 99 2.88 -3.43 -15.86
C VAL A 99 2.89 -2.89 -17.29
N LYS A 100 2.13 -1.82 -17.57
CA LYS A 100 2.14 -1.15 -18.90
C LYS A 100 3.48 -0.47 -19.24
N GLN A 101 4.36 -0.32 -18.27
CA GLN A 101 5.69 0.28 -18.46
C GLN A 101 6.81 -0.77 -18.39
N GLY A 102 6.49 -2.05 -18.43
CA GLY A 102 7.47 -3.13 -18.52
C GLY A 102 7.86 -3.76 -17.18
N TYR A 103 7.36 -3.26 -16.03
CA TYR A 103 7.65 -3.85 -14.72
C TYR A 103 6.74 -5.04 -14.44
N ALA A 104 7.28 -6.13 -13.91
CA ALA A 104 6.45 -7.12 -13.24
C ALA A 104 5.96 -6.59 -11.89
N VAL A 105 4.78 -7.02 -11.45
CA VAL A 105 4.19 -6.56 -10.19
C VAL A 105 3.71 -7.74 -9.37
N LEU A 106 4.16 -7.82 -8.12
CA LEU A 106 3.64 -8.74 -7.12
C LEU A 106 2.86 -7.94 -6.07
N ARG A 107 1.56 -8.19 -5.97
CA ARG A 107 0.71 -7.58 -4.95
C ARG A 107 0.02 -8.64 -4.11
N PHE A 108 -0.12 -8.40 -2.83
CA PHE A 108 -0.65 -9.39 -1.90
C PHE A 108 -1.55 -8.73 -0.84
N ASP A 109 -2.40 -9.53 -0.23
CA ASP A 109 -3.12 -9.15 0.99
C ASP A 109 -2.31 -9.61 2.21
N PHE A 110 -2.13 -8.73 3.20
CA PHE A 110 -1.54 -9.11 4.48
C PHE A 110 -2.43 -10.12 5.22
N ASP A 111 -1.87 -10.84 6.18
CA ASP A 111 -2.61 -11.75 7.07
C ASP A 111 -3.85 -11.05 7.67
N GLY A 112 -5.00 -11.75 7.68
CA GLY A 112 -6.28 -11.20 8.14
C GLY A 112 -6.92 -10.15 7.24
N TYR A 113 -6.34 -9.84 6.07
CA TYR A 113 -6.88 -8.92 5.07
C TYR A 113 -7.31 -9.66 3.79
N GLY A 114 -8.26 -9.06 3.08
CA GLY A 114 -8.67 -9.45 1.73
C GLY A 114 -9.00 -10.93 1.60
N LYS A 115 -8.16 -11.69 0.89
CA LYS A 115 -8.29 -13.14 0.67
C LYS A 115 -7.18 -13.95 1.34
N SER A 116 -6.30 -13.34 2.10
CA SER A 116 -5.31 -14.05 2.92
C SER A 116 -5.98 -14.75 4.09
N GLU A 117 -5.36 -15.84 4.54
CA GLU A 117 -5.78 -16.52 5.76
C GLU A 117 -5.48 -15.67 6.99
N GLY A 118 -5.79 -16.20 8.17
CA GLY A 118 -5.62 -15.52 9.44
C GLY A 118 -6.84 -14.70 9.87
N ALA A 119 -6.73 -14.09 11.02
CA ALA A 119 -7.82 -13.29 11.59
C ALA A 119 -7.39 -11.83 11.75
N GLN A 120 -8.33 -10.90 11.53
CA GLN A 120 -8.08 -9.46 11.70
C GLN A 120 -7.51 -9.13 13.10
N VAL A 121 -8.00 -9.82 14.13
CA VAL A 121 -7.59 -9.58 15.51
C VAL A 121 -6.17 -10.05 15.85
N THR A 122 -5.60 -10.93 15.06
CA THR A 122 -4.20 -11.41 15.22
C THR A 122 -3.21 -10.62 14.39
N ASN A 123 -3.68 -9.80 13.43
CA ASN A 123 -2.81 -8.97 12.62
C ASN A 123 -2.13 -7.89 13.46
N THR A 124 -0.83 -7.70 13.24
CA THR A 124 -0.01 -6.66 13.87
C THR A 124 0.97 -6.08 12.86
N VAL A 125 1.50 -4.86 13.09
CA VAL A 125 2.52 -4.31 12.18
C VAL A 125 3.78 -5.17 12.14
N PRO A 126 4.32 -5.71 13.26
CA PRO A 126 5.40 -6.70 13.21
C PRO A 126 5.06 -7.94 12.38
N GLY A 127 3.82 -8.46 12.49
CA GLY A 127 3.32 -9.56 11.66
C GLY A 127 3.30 -9.21 10.17
N MET A 128 2.80 -8.01 9.82
CA MET A 128 2.81 -7.53 8.44
C MET A 128 4.23 -7.41 7.85
N ILE A 129 5.23 -7.07 8.66
CA ILE A 129 6.64 -7.07 8.21
C ILE A 129 7.13 -8.50 7.93
N GLN A 130 6.69 -9.48 8.73
CA GLN A 130 7.01 -10.89 8.49
C GLN A 130 6.30 -11.43 7.23
N ASP A 131 5.04 -11.04 6.99
CA ASP A 131 4.34 -11.34 5.74
C ASP A 131 5.08 -10.78 4.54
N ALA A 132 5.44 -9.49 4.60
CA ALA A 132 6.18 -8.82 3.53
C ALA A 132 7.58 -9.47 3.31
N ARG A 133 8.21 -9.97 4.36
CA ARG A 133 9.46 -10.73 4.27
C ARG A 133 9.23 -12.07 3.55
N ALA A 134 8.17 -12.81 3.87
CA ALA A 134 7.83 -14.05 3.18
C ALA A 134 7.57 -13.82 1.69
N VAL A 135 6.90 -12.71 1.35
CA VAL A 135 6.68 -12.29 -0.05
C VAL A 135 8.00 -11.93 -0.74
N TRP A 136 8.90 -11.23 -0.05
CA TRP A 136 10.25 -10.92 -0.54
C TRP A 136 11.04 -12.21 -0.82
N ASP A 137 11.07 -13.15 0.12
CA ASP A 137 11.81 -14.40 -0.01
C ASP A 137 11.27 -15.25 -1.18
N TYR A 138 9.94 -15.30 -1.34
CA TYR A 138 9.31 -15.91 -2.51
C TYR A 138 9.75 -15.23 -3.82
N ALA A 139 9.66 -13.92 -3.89
CA ALA A 139 10.01 -13.15 -5.08
C ALA A 139 11.49 -13.29 -5.47
N SER A 140 12.38 -13.27 -4.48
CA SER A 140 13.83 -13.39 -4.67
C SER A 140 14.26 -14.79 -5.16
N ALA A 141 13.42 -15.80 -4.96
CA ALA A 141 13.69 -17.17 -5.44
C ALA A 141 13.24 -17.39 -6.90
N LEU A 142 12.53 -16.44 -7.52
CA LEU A 142 12.05 -16.58 -8.89
C LEU A 142 13.20 -16.34 -9.88
N PRO A 143 13.49 -17.27 -10.80
CA PRO A 143 14.70 -17.23 -11.64
C PRO A 143 14.72 -16.06 -12.62
N TYR A 144 13.56 -15.54 -12.98
CA TYR A 144 13.41 -14.42 -13.90
C TYR A 144 13.39 -13.05 -13.22
N VAL A 145 13.43 -12.98 -11.87
CA VAL A 145 13.50 -11.72 -11.12
C VAL A 145 14.95 -11.38 -10.83
N HIS A 146 15.43 -10.27 -11.39
CA HIS A 146 16.81 -9.82 -11.16
C HIS A 146 16.92 -8.62 -10.23
N ARG A 147 15.85 -7.83 -10.10
CA ARG A 147 15.78 -6.65 -9.24
C ARG A 147 14.40 -6.55 -8.59
N ILE A 148 14.36 -6.16 -7.33
CA ILE A 148 13.11 -5.97 -6.60
C ILE A 148 13.04 -4.57 -6.01
N VAL A 149 11.95 -3.88 -6.30
CA VAL A 149 11.56 -2.59 -5.73
C VAL A 149 10.44 -2.81 -4.72
N LEU A 150 10.51 -2.18 -3.56
CA LEU A 150 9.40 -2.16 -2.60
C LEU A 150 8.57 -0.89 -2.78
N LEU A 151 7.25 -1.04 -2.86
CA LEU A 151 6.32 0.08 -2.91
C LEU A 151 5.23 -0.11 -1.86
N GLY A 152 5.13 0.83 -0.93
CA GLY A 152 4.12 0.78 0.13
C GLY A 152 3.28 2.05 0.23
N HIS A 153 1.99 1.87 0.53
CA HIS A 153 1.05 2.96 0.77
C HIS A 153 0.63 3.00 2.24
N SER A 154 0.64 4.19 2.86
CA SER A 154 0.13 4.41 4.22
C SER A 154 0.85 3.49 5.24
N GLN A 155 0.13 2.63 5.96
CA GLN A 155 0.73 1.61 6.83
C GLN A 155 1.64 0.64 6.07
N GLY A 156 1.28 0.26 4.82
CA GLY A 156 2.16 -0.52 3.94
C GLY A 156 3.46 0.22 3.60
N GLY A 157 3.45 1.55 3.59
CA GLY A 157 4.65 2.38 3.47
C GLY A 157 5.58 2.25 4.68
N VAL A 158 5.02 2.16 5.90
CA VAL A 158 5.80 1.87 7.11
C VAL A 158 6.41 0.48 7.03
N VAL A 159 5.61 -0.52 6.67
CA VAL A 159 6.09 -1.91 6.51
C VAL A 159 7.21 -1.99 5.48
N ALA A 160 7.05 -1.33 4.32
CA ALA A 160 8.06 -1.31 3.26
C ALA A 160 9.38 -0.66 3.73
N GLY A 161 9.31 0.46 4.47
CA GLY A 161 10.49 1.15 5.00
C GLY A 161 11.25 0.31 6.02
N MET A 162 10.54 -0.27 7.00
CA MET A 162 11.16 -1.14 8.00
C MET A 162 11.71 -2.43 7.38
N LEU A 163 10.98 -3.05 6.43
CA LEU A 163 11.49 -4.22 5.70
C LEU A 163 12.76 -3.88 4.92
N ALA A 164 12.78 -2.76 4.17
CA ALA A 164 13.96 -2.33 3.43
C ALA A 164 15.20 -2.20 4.34
N GLY A 165 15.04 -1.58 5.51
CA GLY A 165 16.12 -1.47 6.49
C GLY A 165 16.58 -2.81 7.04
N ARG A 166 15.67 -3.74 7.34
CA ARG A 166 16.02 -5.10 7.78
C ARG A 166 16.73 -5.91 6.70
N LEU A 167 16.30 -5.77 5.45
CA LEU A 167 16.95 -6.41 4.30
C LEU A 167 18.35 -5.85 4.05
N GLU A 168 18.55 -4.54 4.20
CA GLU A 168 19.87 -3.90 4.16
C GLU A 168 20.81 -4.50 5.20
N LYS A 169 20.36 -4.63 6.45
CA LYS A 169 21.14 -5.25 7.53
C LYS A 169 21.43 -6.73 7.28
N ALA A 170 20.56 -7.42 6.54
CA ALA A 170 20.77 -8.81 6.13
C ALA A 170 21.67 -8.96 4.88
N GLY A 171 22.11 -7.85 4.27
CA GLY A 171 22.97 -7.88 3.08
C GLY A 171 22.21 -8.16 1.76
N THR A 172 20.89 -8.03 1.77
CA THR A 172 20.01 -8.27 0.61
C THR A 172 19.04 -7.08 0.41
N PRO A 173 19.55 -5.84 0.22
CA PRO A 173 18.68 -4.67 0.12
C PRO A 173 17.80 -4.71 -1.14
N PRO A 174 16.60 -4.08 -1.10
CA PRO A 174 15.87 -3.81 -2.33
C PRO A 174 16.60 -2.82 -3.22
N ALA A 175 16.37 -2.89 -4.52
CA ALA A 175 16.97 -1.97 -5.50
C ALA A 175 16.51 -0.52 -5.29
N ALA A 176 15.25 -0.34 -4.88
CA ALA A 176 14.69 0.97 -4.54
C ALA A 176 13.49 0.82 -3.59
N LEU A 177 13.13 1.92 -2.93
CA LEU A 177 11.97 2.03 -2.06
C LEU A 177 11.06 3.18 -2.50
N ILE A 178 9.77 2.92 -2.65
CA ILE A 178 8.76 3.94 -2.95
C ILE A 178 7.71 3.95 -1.83
N GLN A 179 7.50 5.10 -1.21
CA GLN A 179 6.52 5.25 -0.13
C GLN A 179 5.50 6.34 -0.48
N LEU A 180 4.21 5.96 -0.49
CA LEU A 180 3.10 6.86 -0.69
C LEU A 180 2.43 7.15 0.65
N ALA A 181 2.52 8.39 1.13
CA ALA A 181 1.95 8.85 2.41
C ALA A 181 2.22 7.88 3.58
N PRO A 182 3.49 7.49 3.86
CA PRO A 182 3.81 6.52 4.89
C PRO A 182 3.32 6.97 6.27
N ALA A 183 2.54 6.12 6.94
CA ALA A 183 1.81 6.47 8.16
C ALA A 183 2.63 6.28 9.44
N SER A 184 3.83 6.86 9.57
CA SER A 184 4.65 6.72 10.79
C SER A 184 3.96 7.26 12.07
N ILE A 185 2.94 8.10 11.90
CA ILE A 185 2.09 8.60 12.98
C ILE A 185 1.32 7.48 13.72
N LEU A 186 1.22 6.27 13.14
CA LEU A 186 0.51 5.14 13.74
C LEU A 186 1.04 4.79 15.14
N LYS A 187 2.35 4.94 15.37
CA LYS A 187 2.98 4.74 16.68
C LYS A 187 2.43 5.71 17.72
N GLU A 188 2.36 6.98 17.37
CA GLU A 188 1.83 8.02 18.25
C GLU A 188 0.32 7.85 18.47
N TYR A 189 -0.43 7.51 17.43
CA TYR A 189 -1.85 7.23 17.56
C TYR A 189 -2.12 6.01 18.45
N ALA A 190 -1.32 4.96 18.36
CA ALA A 190 -1.42 3.80 19.25
C ALA A 190 -1.15 4.18 20.71
N ARG A 191 -0.16 5.02 20.99
CA ARG A 191 0.13 5.56 22.34
C ARG A 191 -1.01 6.41 22.90
N GLN A 192 -1.77 7.06 22.04
CA GLN A 192 -2.93 7.87 22.42
C GLN A 192 -4.23 7.07 22.42
N GLY A 193 -4.20 5.78 22.07
CA GLY A 193 -5.38 4.94 21.93
C GLY A 193 -6.33 5.40 20.82
N ARG A 194 -5.83 6.02 19.75
CA ARG A 194 -6.59 6.61 18.64
C ARG A 194 -6.41 5.82 17.35
N PHE A 195 -7.50 5.35 16.75
CA PHE A 195 -7.48 4.54 15.53
C PHE A 195 -8.62 4.97 14.60
N LEU A 196 -8.37 6.00 13.79
CA LEU A 196 -9.38 6.59 12.88
C LEU A 196 -10.70 6.94 13.62
N SER A 197 -11.71 6.07 13.49
CA SER A 197 -13.05 6.24 14.12
C SER A 197 -13.14 5.67 15.53
N ALA A 198 -12.14 4.93 16.01
CA ALA A 198 -12.17 4.24 17.29
C ALA A 198 -11.15 4.81 18.30
N HIS A 199 -11.49 4.67 19.57
CA HIS A 199 -10.64 5.06 20.69
C HIS A 199 -10.69 3.97 21.76
N CYS A 200 -9.58 3.80 22.49
CA CYS A 200 -9.51 2.89 23.64
C CYS A 200 -8.50 3.40 24.65
N ASP A 201 -8.49 2.79 25.84
CA ASP A 201 -7.38 2.95 26.79
C ASP A 201 -6.11 2.33 26.19
N PRO A 202 -5.05 3.11 25.93
CA PRO A 202 -3.82 2.57 25.36
C PRO A 202 -3.01 1.70 26.31
N VAL A 203 -3.21 1.86 27.65
CA VAL A 203 -2.48 1.10 28.66
C VAL A 203 -3.13 -0.26 28.89
N ASN A 204 -4.46 -0.30 28.89
CA ASN A 204 -5.21 -1.54 29.04
C ASN A 204 -6.28 -1.64 27.94
N PRO A 205 -5.87 -1.86 26.68
CA PRO A 205 -6.83 -1.93 25.60
C PRO A 205 -7.70 -3.20 25.69
N PRO A 206 -8.96 -3.15 25.22
CA PRO A 206 -9.81 -4.33 25.15
C PRO A 206 -9.23 -5.36 24.16
N ASP A 207 -9.76 -6.58 24.17
CA ASP A 207 -9.28 -7.66 23.27
C ASP A 207 -9.34 -7.27 21.80
N SER A 208 -10.30 -6.45 21.43
CA SER A 208 -10.36 -5.81 20.12
C SER A 208 -11.21 -4.55 20.12
N ILE A 209 -10.96 -3.66 19.14
CA ILE A 209 -11.80 -2.50 18.82
C ILE A 209 -12.29 -2.60 17.39
N ASN A 210 -13.46 -2.02 17.09
CA ASN A 210 -13.99 -1.96 15.74
C ASN A 210 -13.60 -0.63 15.07
N VAL A 211 -12.89 -0.72 13.95
CA VAL A 211 -12.48 0.42 13.14
C VAL A 211 -13.12 0.27 11.75
N TYR A 212 -14.24 0.92 11.51
CA TYR A 212 -15.02 0.80 10.25
C TYR A 212 -15.30 -0.65 9.82
N GLY A 213 -15.66 -1.52 10.77
CA GLY A 213 -15.96 -2.93 10.52
C GLY A 213 -14.75 -3.87 10.61
N PHE A 214 -13.53 -3.34 10.65
CA PHE A 214 -12.32 -4.11 10.89
C PHE A 214 -12.09 -4.29 12.40
N LYS A 215 -11.83 -5.54 12.82
CA LYS A 215 -11.54 -5.87 14.23
C LYS A 215 -10.03 -5.74 14.49
N LEU A 216 -9.61 -4.61 15.04
CA LEU A 216 -8.23 -4.36 15.45
C LEU A 216 -7.97 -4.99 16.83
N GLY A 217 -7.04 -5.94 16.90
CA GLY A 217 -6.76 -6.68 18.12
C GLY A 217 -5.90 -5.92 19.14
N ARG A 218 -5.94 -6.35 20.41
CA ARG A 218 -5.11 -5.85 21.52
C ARG A 218 -3.63 -5.82 21.16
N GLU A 219 -3.12 -6.91 20.57
CA GLU A 219 -1.70 -7.05 20.22
C GLU A 219 -1.23 -6.01 19.17
N TYR A 220 -2.11 -5.64 18.23
CA TYR A 220 -1.81 -4.55 17.32
C TYR A 220 -1.61 -3.24 18.12
N ILE A 221 -2.55 -2.92 19.03
CA ILE A 221 -2.52 -1.68 19.80
C ILE A 221 -1.25 -1.58 20.65
N LEU A 222 -0.90 -2.66 21.35
CA LEU A 222 0.27 -2.70 22.22
C LEU A 222 1.58 -2.68 21.43
N SER A 223 1.72 -3.53 20.40
CA SER A 223 2.94 -3.62 19.60
C SER A 223 3.23 -2.35 18.80
N ALA A 224 2.20 -1.68 18.29
CA ALA A 224 2.35 -0.44 17.54
C ALA A 224 2.95 0.72 18.36
N GLN A 225 2.76 0.73 19.70
CA GLN A 225 3.28 1.77 20.58
C GLN A 225 4.80 1.83 20.68
N THR A 226 5.47 0.72 20.43
CA THR A 226 6.91 0.55 20.62
C THR A 226 7.70 0.32 19.34
N LEU A 227 7.02 0.36 18.18
CA LEU A 227 7.65 0.13 16.88
C LEU A 227 8.84 1.06 16.64
N PRO A 228 10.02 0.53 16.31
CA PRO A 228 11.21 1.33 15.96
C PRO A 228 11.17 1.80 14.49
N ILE A 229 10.08 2.51 14.11
CA ILE A 229 9.77 2.82 12.71
C ILE A 229 10.90 3.61 12.03
N GLU A 230 11.26 4.74 12.62
CA GLU A 230 12.28 5.62 12.07
C GLU A 230 13.67 4.98 12.16
N GLU A 231 13.97 4.32 13.28
CA GLU A 231 15.24 3.67 13.53
C GLU A 231 15.54 2.57 12.49
N GLU A 232 14.62 1.62 12.32
CA GLU A 232 14.82 0.52 11.38
C GLU A 232 14.76 0.98 9.92
N SER A 233 13.89 1.94 9.60
CA SER A 233 13.82 2.49 8.25
C SER A 233 15.13 3.21 7.86
N ALA A 234 15.79 3.87 8.80
CA ALA A 234 17.08 4.57 8.59
C ALA A 234 18.25 3.64 8.22
N TRP A 235 18.10 2.33 8.46
CA TRP A 235 19.14 1.38 8.04
C TRP A 235 19.22 1.24 6.52
N TYR A 236 18.13 1.52 5.79
CA TYR A 236 18.15 1.46 4.35
C TYR A 236 18.90 2.66 3.76
N THR A 237 19.93 2.37 2.95
CA THR A 237 20.83 3.37 2.37
C THR A 237 20.64 3.56 0.86
N GLY A 238 19.81 2.73 0.23
CA GLY A 238 19.49 2.84 -1.19
C GLY A 238 18.55 4.00 -1.54
N PRO A 239 18.15 4.11 -2.82
CA PRO A 239 17.34 5.21 -3.31
C PRO A 239 15.88 5.13 -2.83
N VAL A 240 15.31 6.26 -2.39
CA VAL A 240 13.95 6.36 -1.87
C VAL A 240 13.16 7.45 -2.59
N CYS A 241 11.96 7.13 -3.04
CA CYS A 241 10.98 8.09 -3.55
C CYS A 241 9.80 8.20 -2.58
N LEU A 242 9.59 9.42 -2.06
CA LEU A 242 8.49 9.75 -1.16
C LEU A 242 7.46 10.60 -1.90
N LEU A 243 6.19 10.17 -1.90
CA LEU A 243 5.07 10.95 -2.45
C LEU A 243 4.04 11.21 -1.36
N HIS A 244 3.56 12.45 -1.24
CA HIS A 244 2.52 12.81 -0.29
C HIS A 244 1.59 13.88 -0.86
N GLY A 245 0.28 13.68 -0.68
CA GLY A 245 -0.72 14.65 -1.08
C GLY A 245 -0.89 15.78 -0.07
N THR A 246 -0.90 17.04 -0.51
CA THR A 246 -1.05 18.18 0.41
C THR A 246 -2.47 18.30 0.99
N SER A 247 -3.44 17.55 0.47
CA SER A 247 -4.81 17.47 0.98
C SER A 247 -5.09 16.17 1.74
N ASP A 248 -4.03 15.43 2.12
CA ASP A 248 -4.15 14.24 2.97
C ASP A 248 -4.63 14.64 4.38
N ARG A 249 -5.81 14.12 4.75
CA ARG A 249 -6.43 14.37 6.07
C ARG A 249 -6.31 13.17 7.02
N ILE A 250 -5.66 12.09 6.57
CA ILE A 250 -5.49 10.85 7.33
C ILE A 250 -4.10 10.77 7.91
N VAL A 251 -3.08 10.99 7.07
CA VAL A 251 -1.68 11.00 7.46
C VAL A 251 -1.10 12.40 7.28
N PRO A 252 -0.60 13.05 8.33
CA PRO A 252 0.06 14.34 8.22
C PRO A 252 1.26 14.28 7.28
N ILE A 253 1.42 15.26 6.41
CA ILE A 253 2.54 15.35 5.47
C ILE A 253 3.91 15.36 6.17
N SER A 254 3.95 15.82 7.42
CA SER A 254 5.13 15.80 8.28
C SER A 254 5.70 14.39 8.50
N CYS A 255 4.89 13.33 8.30
CA CYS A 255 5.41 11.95 8.32
C CYS A 255 6.40 11.72 7.19
N SER A 256 6.04 12.10 5.94
CA SER A 256 6.97 12.02 4.81
C SER A 256 8.14 12.99 4.92
N GLU A 257 7.93 14.15 5.52
CA GLU A 257 9.02 15.10 5.79
C GLU A 257 10.08 14.51 6.74
N ARG A 258 9.63 13.80 7.80
CA ARG A 258 10.56 13.08 8.70
C ARG A 258 11.29 11.96 7.97
N TYR A 259 10.61 11.15 7.17
CA TYR A 259 11.25 10.13 6.37
C TYR A 259 12.29 10.71 5.40
N HIS A 260 11.98 11.83 4.76
CA HIS A 260 12.93 12.51 3.86
C HIS A 260 14.20 13.00 4.59
N GLN A 261 14.06 13.46 5.83
CA GLN A 261 15.22 13.84 6.66
C GLN A 261 16.02 12.62 7.14
N LEU A 262 15.38 11.48 7.25
CA LEU A 262 15.94 10.23 7.76
C LEU A 262 16.77 9.50 6.70
N TYR A 263 16.26 9.39 5.48
CA TYR A 263 16.91 8.67 4.40
C TYR A 263 18.05 9.49 3.78
N ARG A 264 19.19 8.84 3.59
CA ARG A 264 20.39 9.49 3.01
C ARG A 264 20.18 9.88 1.54
N HIS A 265 19.49 9.02 0.77
CA HIS A 265 19.25 9.17 -0.67
C HIS A 265 17.75 9.14 -0.95
N SER A 266 17.08 10.27 -0.70
CA SER A 266 15.64 10.36 -0.94
C SER A 266 15.25 11.60 -1.71
N GLU A 267 14.22 11.47 -2.55
CA GLU A 267 13.48 12.57 -3.13
C GLU A 267 12.06 12.61 -2.54
N PHE A 268 11.56 13.83 -2.31
CA PHE A 268 10.25 14.03 -1.71
C PHE A 268 9.37 14.93 -2.58
N HIS A 269 8.24 14.37 -3.02
CA HIS A 269 7.27 15.04 -3.86
C HIS A 269 5.97 15.37 -3.11
N ARG A 270 5.75 16.67 -2.85
CA ARG A 270 4.47 17.18 -2.35
C ARG A 270 3.51 17.38 -3.52
N ILE A 271 2.43 16.61 -3.59
CA ILE A 271 1.47 16.66 -4.69
C ILE A 271 0.27 17.53 -4.26
N ARG A 272 0.23 18.77 -4.77
CA ARG A 272 -0.81 19.74 -4.42
C ARG A 272 -2.22 19.21 -4.72
N GLY A 273 -3.11 19.28 -3.73
CA GLY A 273 -4.53 18.93 -3.87
C GLY A 273 -4.82 17.43 -3.90
N THR A 274 -3.80 16.57 -3.79
CA THR A 274 -3.99 15.12 -3.72
C THR A 274 -4.32 14.70 -2.29
N GLU A 275 -5.26 13.78 -2.16
CA GLU A 275 -5.70 13.17 -0.90
C GLU A 275 -5.00 11.82 -0.64
N HIS A 276 -5.31 11.18 0.50
CA HIS A 276 -4.60 9.99 0.99
C HIS A 276 -4.56 8.80 0.01
N LEU A 277 -5.64 8.55 -0.73
CA LEU A 277 -5.74 7.40 -1.64
C LEU A 277 -5.20 7.67 -3.05
N PHE A 278 -4.68 8.87 -3.30
CA PHE A 278 -4.11 9.27 -4.59
C PHE A 278 -5.08 9.08 -5.78
N LEU A 279 -6.38 9.25 -5.53
CA LEU A 279 -7.41 9.14 -6.58
C LEU A 279 -7.36 10.32 -7.54
N PHE A 280 -6.99 11.49 -7.03
CA PHE A 280 -6.73 12.68 -7.84
C PHE A 280 -5.25 12.72 -8.27
N HIS A 281 -4.99 13.40 -9.38
CA HIS A 281 -3.64 13.61 -9.92
C HIS A 281 -2.84 12.33 -10.26
N ARG A 282 -3.53 11.22 -10.59
CA ARG A 282 -2.90 9.92 -10.93
C ARG A 282 -1.82 10.03 -12.02
N ARG A 283 -2.00 10.96 -12.99
CA ARG A 283 -0.99 11.22 -14.03
C ARG A 283 0.31 11.75 -13.44
N LYS A 284 0.23 12.66 -12.45
CA LYS A 284 1.41 13.21 -11.78
C LYS A 284 2.10 12.15 -10.93
N VAL A 285 1.33 11.37 -10.16
CA VAL A 285 1.85 10.23 -9.37
C VAL A 285 2.58 9.25 -10.28
N ARG A 286 1.94 8.85 -11.41
CA ARG A 286 2.55 7.98 -12.40
C ARG A 286 3.88 8.54 -12.90
N HIS A 287 3.90 9.79 -13.35
CA HIS A 287 5.09 10.43 -13.91
C HIS A 287 6.25 10.41 -12.92
N LEU A 288 6.02 10.81 -11.66
CA LEU A 288 7.04 10.85 -10.63
C LEU A 288 7.63 9.47 -10.30
N ILE A 289 6.76 8.45 -10.19
CA ILE A 289 7.22 7.07 -9.93
C ILE A 289 8.06 6.56 -11.09
N LEU A 290 7.61 6.73 -12.33
CA LEU A 290 8.34 6.23 -13.50
C LEU A 290 9.65 6.97 -13.74
N GLU A 291 9.66 8.29 -13.55
CA GLU A 291 10.87 9.09 -13.61
C GLU A 291 11.89 8.66 -12.55
N PHE A 292 11.44 8.36 -11.34
CA PHE A 292 12.31 7.82 -10.30
C PHE A 292 12.86 6.45 -10.69
N LEU A 293 12.02 5.51 -11.12
CA LEU A 293 12.44 4.15 -11.48
C LEU A 293 13.43 4.14 -12.64
N SER A 294 13.19 4.93 -13.70
CA SER A 294 14.09 4.98 -14.87
C SER A 294 15.51 5.44 -14.53
N ARG A 295 15.67 6.29 -13.50
CA ARG A 295 17.01 6.69 -13.01
C ARG A 295 17.73 5.63 -12.19
N GLN A 296 17.04 4.56 -11.81
CA GLN A 296 17.63 3.45 -11.07
C GLN A 296 18.07 2.29 -11.98
N GLU A 297 17.72 2.35 -13.27
CA GLU A 297 18.10 1.33 -14.28
C GLU A 297 19.49 1.62 -14.89
N GLU A 298 20.02 2.85 -14.72
CA GLU A 298 21.37 3.27 -15.13
C GLU A 298 22.46 2.86 -14.12
#